data_2c0540bd802b75fa5ca446295e54c75a
#
_entry.id   2c0540bd802b75fa5ca446295e54c75a
#
_cell.length_a   1.000
_cell.length_b   1.000
_cell.length_c   1.000
_cell.angle_alpha   90.00
_cell.angle_beta   90.00
_cell.angle_gamma   90.00
#
_symmetry.space_group_name_H-M   'P 1'
#
loop_
_entity.id
_entity.type
_entity.pdbx_description
1 polymer ?
#
loop_
_entity_poly.entity_id
_entity_poly.type
_entity_poly.pdbx_seq_one_letter_code
_entity_poly.pdbx_strand_id
1 'polypeptide(L)'
;MRNTKQKEVILNIINNSFNHLNANGVYLEARKVIPNISLGTVYRNLNNLVDENKIIRLKMSDGVDRFDKNIIHAHVVCSICGKIEDVMYDYIKKLPNIKDYEVMNYDLRFIGKCKECLEKEK
;
A
#
# COMPACT_ATOMS: atom_id res chain seq x y z
N MET A 1 -22.62 -9.83 -3.73
CA MET A 1 -21.32 -9.68 -4.24
C MET A 1 -21.23 -9.33 -5.68
N ARG A 2 -21.87 -8.25 -5.97
CA ARG A 2 -21.79 -7.71 -7.31
C ARG A 2 -20.42 -7.15 -7.56
N ASN A 3 -20.03 -7.08 -8.81
CA ASN A 3 -18.79 -6.43 -9.23
C ASN A 3 -17.52 -7.13 -8.75
N THR A 4 -17.58 -8.46 -8.65
CA THR A 4 -16.38 -9.24 -8.35
C THR A 4 -15.28 -8.97 -9.37
N LYS A 5 -15.66 -8.70 -10.63
CA LYS A 5 -14.68 -8.37 -11.66
C LYS A 5 -13.93 -7.08 -11.35
N GLN A 6 -14.63 -6.05 -10.87
CA GLN A 6 -13.99 -4.80 -10.48
C GLN A 6 -13.01 -5.01 -9.33
N LYS A 7 -13.43 -5.80 -8.36
CA LYS A 7 -12.62 -6.13 -7.21
C LYS A 7 -11.36 -6.89 -7.61
N GLU A 8 -11.50 -7.88 -8.49
CA GLU A 8 -10.38 -8.65 -9.01
C GLU A 8 -9.38 -7.78 -9.77
N VAL A 9 -9.88 -6.88 -10.61
CA VAL A 9 -9.03 -5.97 -11.37
C VAL A 9 -8.21 -5.09 -10.43
N ILE A 10 -8.86 -4.51 -9.43
CA ILE A 10 -8.19 -3.64 -8.47
C ILE A 10 -7.16 -4.43 -7.65
N LEU A 11 -7.53 -5.61 -7.18
CA LEU A 11 -6.59 -6.47 -6.44
C LEU A 11 -5.38 -6.83 -7.28
N ASN A 12 -5.58 -7.18 -8.55
CA ASN A 12 -4.48 -7.51 -9.45
C ASN A 12 -3.56 -6.31 -9.67
N ILE A 13 -4.13 -5.11 -9.80
CA ILE A 13 -3.32 -3.90 -9.95
C ILE A 13 -2.40 -3.71 -8.76
N ILE A 14 -2.96 -3.86 -7.54
CA ILE A 14 -2.18 -3.71 -6.32
C ILE A 14 -1.10 -4.79 -6.23
N ASN A 15 -1.48 -6.04 -6.48
CA ASN A 15 -0.54 -7.17 -6.34
C ASN A 15 0.61 -7.12 -7.33
N ASN A 16 0.40 -6.50 -8.48
CA ASN A 16 1.42 -6.41 -9.52
C ASN A 16 2.15 -5.06 -9.54
N SER A 17 1.81 -4.18 -8.62
CA SER A 17 2.44 -2.86 -8.54
C SER A 17 3.59 -2.87 -7.55
N PHE A 18 4.66 -2.18 -7.92
CA PHE A 18 5.78 -1.92 -7.02
C PHE A 18 5.84 -0.45 -6.61
N ASN A 19 4.83 0.33 -6.99
CA ASN A 19 4.85 1.78 -6.85
C ASN A 19 4.04 2.31 -5.66
N HIS A 20 3.41 1.46 -4.88
CA HIS A 20 2.60 1.88 -3.73
C HIS A 20 1.57 2.93 -4.16
N LEU A 21 0.64 2.51 -5.02
CA LEU A 21 -0.32 3.42 -5.62
C LEU A 21 -1.29 4.01 -4.60
N ASN A 22 -1.63 5.28 -4.77
CA ASN A 22 -2.78 5.86 -4.08
C ASN A 22 -4.04 5.54 -4.86
N ALA A 23 -5.20 5.97 -4.36
CA ALA A 23 -6.48 5.67 -5.01
C ALA A 23 -6.55 6.19 -6.45
N ASN A 24 -6.02 7.39 -6.69
CA ASN A 24 -5.99 7.95 -8.04
C ASN A 24 -5.13 7.10 -8.98
N GLY A 25 -4.00 6.62 -8.50
CA GLY A 25 -3.13 5.75 -9.29
C GLY A 25 -3.82 4.44 -9.65
N VAL A 26 -4.51 3.85 -8.69
CA VAL A 26 -5.29 2.63 -8.94
C VAL A 26 -6.41 2.92 -9.94
N TYR A 27 -7.10 4.05 -9.79
CA TYR A 27 -8.17 4.46 -10.69
C TYR A 27 -7.67 4.56 -12.13
N LEU A 28 -6.53 5.20 -12.35
CA LEU A 28 -5.97 5.36 -13.70
C LEU A 28 -5.63 4.00 -14.32
N GLU A 29 -5.09 3.07 -13.54
CA GLU A 29 -4.80 1.73 -14.03
C GLU A 29 -6.07 0.93 -14.28
N ALA A 30 -7.06 1.05 -13.38
CA ALA A 30 -8.31 0.31 -13.52
C ALA A 30 -9.09 0.75 -14.77
N ARG A 31 -9.02 2.02 -15.13
CA ARG A 31 -9.70 2.52 -16.33
C ARG A 31 -9.19 1.92 -17.61
N LYS A 32 -7.97 1.45 -17.62
CA LYS A 32 -7.41 0.78 -18.81
C LYS A 32 -8.11 -0.55 -19.07
N VAL A 33 -8.66 -1.17 -18.03
CA VAL A 33 -9.37 -2.45 -18.14
C VAL A 33 -10.87 -2.24 -18.12
N ILE A 34 -11.37 -1.35 -17.28
CA ILE A 34 -12.78 -1.05 -17.11
C ILE A 34 -12.97 0.45 -17.36
N PRO A 35 -13.19 0.87 -18.64
CA PRO A 35 -13.20 2.30 -18.97
C PRO A 35 -14.25 3.12 -18.24
N ASN A 36 -15.33 2.50 -17.79
CA ASN A 36 -16.44 3.19 -17.12
C ASN A 36 -16.37 3.18 -15.62
N ILE A 37 -15.29 2.65 -15.04
CA ILE A 37 -15.19 2.60 -13.59
C ILE A 37 -15.07 4.02 -13.02
N SER A 38 -15.77 4.27 -11.91
CA SER A 38 -15.70 5.58 -11.25
C SER A 38 -14.68 5.56 -10.12
N LEU A 39 -14.21 6.75 -9.76
CA LEU A 39 -13.28 6.88 -8.63
C LEU A 39 -13.95 6.40 -7.33
N GLY A 40 -15.25 6.69 -7.16
CA GLY A 40 -15.98 6.21 -5.98
C GLY A 40 -16.02 4.71 -5.88
N THR A 41 -16.18 4.02 -7.01
CA THR A 41 -16.15 2.56 -7.06
C THR A 41 -14.77 2.04 -6.67
N VAL A 42 -13.71 2.71 -7.13
CA VAL A 42 -12.34 2.31 -6.78
C VAL A 42 -12.14 2.43 -5.26
N TYR A 43 -12.54 3.56 -4.66
CA TYR A 43 -12.43 3.74 -3.21
C TYR A 43 -13.18 2.68 -2.43
N ARG A 44 -14.40 2.36 -2.86
CA ARG A 44 -15.21 1.36 -2.18
C ARG A 44 -14.55 -0.01 -2.22
N ASN A 45 -14.02 -0.38 -3.38
CA ASN A 45 -13.34 -1.67 -3.52
C ASN A 45 -12.03 -1.72 -2.74
N LEU A 46 -11.27 -0.61 -2.72
CA LEU A 46 -10.05 -0.54 -1.92
C LEU A 46 -10.36 -0.73 -0.44
N ASN A 47 -11.39 -0.05 0.07
CA ASN A 47 -11.79 -0.18 1.46
C ASN A 47 -12.21 -1.61 1.79
N ASN A 48 -12.97 -2.24 0.90
CA ASN A 48 -13.40 -3.62 1.09
C ASN A 48 -12.21 -4.58 1.12
N LEU A 49 -11.25 -4.39 0.23
CA LEU A 49 -10.06 -5.24 0.18
C LEU A 49 -9.19 -5.08 1.42
N VAL A 50 -9.10 -3.86 1.95
CA VAL A 50 -8.39 -3.63 3.22
C VAL A 50 -9.12 -4.35 4.36
N ASP A 51 -10.44 -4.22 4.43
CA ASP A 51 -11.23 -4.86 5.47
C ASP A 51 -11.13 -6.38 5.40
N GLU A 52 -10.95 -6.94 4.21
CA GLU A 52 -10.78 -8.37 3.99
C GLU A 52 -9.34 -8.84 4.17
N ASN A 53 -8.44 -7.95 4.53
CA ASN A 53 -7.01 -8.24 4.71
C ASN A 53 -6.32 -8.74 3.43
N LYS A 54 -6.83 -8.36 2.28
CA LYS A 54 -6.24 -8.75 0.99
C LYS A 54 -5.20 -7.76 0.50
N ILE A 55 -5.32 -6.51 0.94
CA ILE A 55 -4.32 -5.48 0.71
C ILE A 55 -4.12 -4.70 2.02
N ILE A 56 -3.07 -3.91 2.08
CA ILE A 56 -2.82 -3.06 3.25
C ILE A 56 -2.90 -1.59 2.84
N ARG A 57 -3.30 -0.77 3.80
CA ARG A 57 -3.34 0.68 3.63
C ARG A 57 -2.15 1.29 4.34
N LEU A 58 -1.38 2.07 3.61
CA LEU A 58 -0.23 2.79 4.15
C LEU A 58 -0.62 4.24 4.40
N LYS A 59 -0.67 4.62 5.67
CA LYS A 59 -0.96 6.00 6.07
C LYS A 59 0.30 6.83 5.88
N MET A 60 0.22 7.82 5.03
CA MET A 60 1.37 8.67 4.71
C MET A 60 1.27 10.01 5.40
N SER A 61 2.43 10.62 5.64
CA SER A 61 2.50 11.91 6.33
C SER A 61 1.89 13.05 5.52
N ASP A 62 1.78 12.90 4.20
CA ASP A 62 1.14 13.91 3.35
C ASP A 62 -0.38 13.82 3.37
N GLY A 63 -0.94 12.86 4.09
CA GLY A 63 -2.38 12.67 4.20
C GLY A 63 -3.00 11.87 3.06
N VAL A 64 -2.20 11.43 2.09
CA VAL A 64 -2.70 10.65 0.97
C VAL A 64 -2.32 9.19 1.17
N ASP A 65 -3.31 8.35 1.47
CA ASP A 65 -3.08 6.92 1.71
C ASP A 65 -2.61 6.24 0.45
N ARG A 66 -1.70 5.28 0.62
CA ARG A 66 -1.26 4.40 -0.45
C ARG A 66 -1.66 2.98 -0.11
N PHE A 67 -1.64 2.12 -1.10
CA PHE A 67 -2.10 0.75 -0.95
C PHE A 67 -1.03 -0.20 -1.46
N ASP A 68 -0.92 -1.35 -0.81
CA ASP A 68 0.09 -2.34 -1.18
C ASP A 68 -0.47 -3.74 -0.94
N LYS A 69 0.17 -4.71 -1.57
CA LYS A 69 -0.16 -6.11 -1.38
C LYS A 69 0.05 -6.52 0.07
N ASN A 70 -0.75 -7.45 0.53
CA ASN A 70 -0.67 -7.92 1.91
C ASN A 70 0.43 -8.97 2.06
N ILE A 71 1.67 -8.51 1.90
CA ILE A 71 2.86 -9.32 2.15
C ILE A 71 3.60 -8.63 3.28
N ILE A 72 3.96 -9.38 4.32
CA ILE A 72 4.67 -8.82 5.46
C ILE A 72 6.07 -8.41 5.00
N HIS A 73 6.33 -7.11 4.97
CA HIS A 73 7.62 -6.56 4.61
C HIS A 73 7.73 -5.15 5.19
N ALA A 74 8.93 -4.60 5.14
CA ALA A 74 9.16 -3.26 5.65
C ALA A 74 9.22 -2.25 4.51
N HIS A 75 9.10 -0.98 4.84
CA HIS A 75 9.23 0.12 3.91
C HIS A 75 10.23 1.12 4.47
N VAL A 76 10.87 1.89 3.61
CA VAL A 76 11.66 3.05 4.01
C VAL A 76 11.12 4.27 3.30
N VAL A 77 10.93 5.35 4.06
CA VAL A 77 10.37 6.60 3.55
C VAL A 77 11.40 7.70 3.74
N CYS A 78 11.66 8.45 2.68
CA CYS A 78 12.51 9.63 2.77
C CYS A 78 11.73 10.75 3.44
N SER A 79 12.27 11.29 4.53
CA SER A 79 11.61 12.37 5.28
C SER A 79 11.57 13.68 4.50
N ILE A 80 12.38 13.83 3.48
CA ILE A 80 12.49 15.07 2.72
C ILE A 80 11.62 15.04 1.48
N CYS A 81 11.82 14.07 0.58
CA CYS A 81 11.10 14.02 -0.69
C CYS A 81 9.90 13.08 -0.69
N GLY A 82 9.71 12.29 0.37
CA GLY A 82 8.57 11.38 0.47
C GLY A 82 8.70 10.09 -0.33
N LYS A 83 9.84 9.85 -0.96
CA LYS A 83 10.07 8.62 -1.70
C LYS A 83 9.90 7.43 -0.77
N ILE A 84 9.21 6.40 -1.23
CA ILE A 84 8.98 5.18 -0.45
C ILE A 84 9.48 3.97 -1.25
N GLU A 85 10.18 3.07 -0.57
CA GLU A 85 10.68 1.85 -1.20
C GLU A 85 10.45 0.66 -0.28
N ASP A 86 10.29 -0.51 -0.87
CA ASP A 86 10.18 -1.75 -0.12
C ASP A 86 11.55 -2.16 0.42
N VAL A 87 11.54 -2.63 1.66
CA VAL A 87 12.73 -3.20 2.28
C VAL A 87 12.44 -4.65 2.60
N MET A 88 13.11 -5.55 1.91
CA MET A 88 12.94 -6.99 2.13
C MET A 88 13.79 -7.39 3.31
N TYR A 89 13.27 -7.19 4.49
CA TYR A 89 13.99 -7.47 5.72
C TYR A 89 13.08 -8.22 6.69
N ASP A 90 13.55 -9.34 7.14
CA ASP A 90 12.78 -10.23 7.99
C ASP A 90 13.12 -9.97 9.48
N TYR A 91 12.61 -8.86 9.99
CA TYR A 91 12.84 -8.47 11.39
C TYR A 91 12.02 -9.31 12.36
N ILE A 92 10.82 -9.68 11.96
CA ILE A 92 9.89 -10.41 12.82
C ILE A 92 9.55 -11.73 12.14
N LYS A 93 10.17 -12.79 12.58
CA LYS A 93 9.96 -14.12 11.98
C LYS A 93 8.69 -14.77 12.46
N LYS A 94 8.23 -14.39 13.63
CA LYS A 94 7.00 -14.89 14.20
C LYS A 94 6.26 -13.72 14.83
N LEU A 95 5.01 -13.54 14.44
CA LEU A 95 4.21 -12.44 14.95
C LEU A 95 3.98 -12.64 16.45
N PRO A 96 4.21 -11.61 17.25
CA PRO A 96 4.04 -11.73 18.70
C PRO A 96 2.58 -11.65 19.08
N ASN A 97 2.26 -12.17 20.29
CA ASN A 97 1.00 -11.86 20.92
C ASN A 97 1.17 -10.56 21.67
N ILE A 98 0.30 -9.61 21.41
CA ILE A 98 0.35 -8.30 22.06
C ILE A 98 -0.93 -8.09 22.84
N LYS A 99 -0.82 -8.05 24.15
CA LYS A 99 -1.98 -7.94 25.05
C LYS A 99 -3.02 -8.98 24.69
N ASP A 100 -4.24 -8.57 24.42
CA ASP A 100 -5.33 -9.47 24.07
C ASP A 100 -5.56 -9.56 22.56
N TYR A 101 -4.61 -9.07 21.77
CA TYR A 101 -4.75 -9.05 20.31
C TYR A 101 -4.10 -10.27 19.69
N GLU A 102 -4.80 -10.87 18.74
CA GLU A 102 -4.21 -11.81 17.82
C GLU A 102 -3.58 -11.01 16.69
N VAL A 103 -2.26 -10.89 16.72
CA VAL A 103 -1.57 -10.07 15.71
C VAL A 103 -1.51 -10.85 14.40
N MET A 104 -2.05 -10.25 13.34
CA MET A 104 -2.14 -10.88 12.04
C MET A 104 -1.12 -10.36 11.05
N ASN A 105 -0.60 -9.16 11.31
CA ASN A 105 0.22 -8.46 10.33
C ASN A 105 0.93 -7.31 11.04
N TYR A 106 1.91 -6.71 10.36
CA TYR A 106 2.55 -5.51 10.89
C TYR A 106 2.94 -4.58 9.74
N ASP A 107 3.08 -3.31 10.07
CA ASP A 107 3.54 -2.28 9.15
C ASP A 107 4.80 -1.67 9.77
N LEU A 108 5.96 -2.06 9.26
CA LEU A 108 7.24 -1.57 9.77
C LEU A 108 7.78 -0.54 8.78
N ARG A 109 7.98 0.67 9.28
CA ARG A 109 8.39 1.79 8.45
C ARG A 109 9.66 2.42 9.01
N PHE A 110 10.68 2.50 8.16
CA PHE A 110 11.88 3.23 8.48
C PHE A 110 11.79 4.62 7.90
N ILE A 111 12.25 5.60 8.63
CA ILE A 111 12.25 7.00 8.19
C ILE A 111 13.70 7.46 8.10
N GLY A 112 14.10 7.90 6.92
CA GLY A 112 15.46 8.32 6.69
C GLY A 112 15.54 9.35 5.59
N LYS A 113 16.73 9.49 5.01
CA LYS A 113 16.97 10.38 3.88
C LYS A 113 17.50 9.55 2.72
N CYS A 114 16.88 9.68 1.55
CA CYS A 114 17.33 8.93 0.40
C CYS A 114 18.66 9.48 -0.12
N LYS A 115 19.33 8.70 -0.97
CA LYS A 115 20.63 9.06 -1.50
C LYS A 115 20.66 10.43 -2.16
N GLU A 116 19.64 10.71 -2.97
CA GLU A 116 19.55 11.99 -3.68
C GLU A 116 19.44 13.18 -2.71
N CYS A 117 18.64 13.03 -1.66
CA CYS A 117 18.48 14.07 -0.66
C CYS A 117 19.74 14.24 0.18
N LEU A 118 20.44 13.15 0.49
CA LEU A 118 21.72 13.22 1.19
C LEU A 118 22.75 13.96 0.36
N GLU A 119 22.78 13.70 -0.94
CA GLU A 119 23.73 14.37 -1.84
C GLU A 119 23.46 15.87 -1.93
N LYS A 120 22.19 16.28 -1.86
CA LYS A 120 21.82 17.70 -1.92
C LYS A 120 22.25 18.46 -0.69
N GLU A 121 22.48 17.78 0.42
CA GLU A 121 22.89 18.41 1.67
C GLU A 121 24.38 18.70 1.75
N LYS A 122 25.18 18.15 0.84
CA LYS A 122 26.62 18.36 0.83
C LYS A 122 27.03 19.68 0.20
#